data_b9b81c823de5854911a86a8f6ebce3d7
#
_entry.id   b9b81c823de5854911a86a8f6ebce3d7
#
_cell.length_a   1.000
_cell.length_b   1.000
_cell.length_c   1.000
_cell.angle_alpha   90.00
_cell.angle_beta   90.00
_cell.angle_gamma   90.00
#
_symmetry.space_group_name_H-M   'P 1'
#
loop_
_entity.id
_entity.type
_entity.pdbx_description
1 polymer ?
#
loop_
_entity_poly.entity_id
_entity_poly.type
_entity_poly.pdbx_seq_one_letter_code
_entity_poly.pdbx_strand_id
1 'polypeptide(L)'
;MLKQNILRILTENARTPVEEIAVRLGAEPAAVAAAIAELEETKVIRGYTAIVNREALSDTKVRAQIEVRVQPRREGGFDYVARRIALFPEVVRLDLVSGSYDLLLEVEGDSLQQVASFVSARLSTIEGVLSTATLFQLKTYKEAGVILAGEEKDERLPVTP
;
A
#
# COMPACT_ATOMS: atom_id res chain seq x y z
N MET A 1 10.21 23.65 6.83
CA MET A 1 10.35 22.89 8.09
C MET A 1 9.00 22.43 8.66
N LEU A 2 8.01 23.33 8.85
CA LEU A 2 6.68 22.97 9.40
C LEU A 2 5.98 21.82 8.63
N LYS A 3 5.79 21.94 7.31
CA LYS A 3 5.14 20.92 6.46
C LYS A 3 5.80 19.53 6.54
N GLN A 4 7.13 19.47 6.59
CA GLN A 4 7.86 18.20 6.71
C GLN A 4 7.60 17.51 8.05
N ASN A 5 7.54 18.29 9.12
CA ASN A 5 7.23 17.76 10.45
C ASN A 5 5.77 17.30 10.56
N ILE A 6 4.83 18.05 9.96
CA ILE A 6 3.42 17.62 9.84
C ILE A 6 3.31 16.30 9.09
N LEU A 7 3.96 16.16 7.93
CA LEU A 7 3.96 14.93 7.16
C LEU A 7 4.50 13.74 7.96
N ARG A 8 5.60 13.92 8.72
CA ARG A 8 6.14 12.87 9.58
C ARG A 8 5.13 12.40 10.62
N ILE A 9 4.43 13.33 11.31
CA ILE A 9 3.40 12.97 12.30
C ILE A 9 2.24 12.23 11.61
N LEU A 10 1.75 12.74 10.49
CA LEU A 10 0.64 12.13 9.75
C LEU A 10 0.99 10.78 9.14
N THR A 11 2.26 10.52 8.78
CA THR A 11 2.69 9.18 8.33
C THR A 11 2.76 8.17 9.47
N GLU A 12 2.98 8.61 10.72
CA GLU A 12 2.91 7.75 11.90
C GLU A 12 1.46 7.49 12.33
N ASN A 13 0.63 8.55 12.36
CA ASN A 13 -0.78 8.47 12.70
C ASN A 13 -1.58 9.56 11.95
N ALA A 14 -2.24 9.14 10.87
CA ALA A 14 -3.05 10.02 10.03
C ALA A 14 -4.26 10.66 10.76
N ARG A 15 -4.64 10.15 11.94
CA ARG A 15 -5.75 10.68 12.76
C ARG A 15 -5.30 11.65 13.85
N THR A 16 -4.01 12.02 13.92
CA THR A 16 -3.55 13.00 14.90
C THR A 16 -4.29 14.33 14.70
N PRO A 17 -5.00 14.85 15.71
CA PRO A 17 -5.74 16.11 15.60
C PRO A 17 -4.82 17.30 15.32
N VAL A 18 -5.36 18.31 14.64
CA VAL A 18 -4.61 19.55 14.31
C VAL A 18 -4.05 20.21 15.57
N GLU A 19 -4.84 20.25 16.63
CA GLU A 19 -4.47 20.83 17.93
C GLU A 19 -3.27 20.10 18.56
N GLU A 20 -3.28 18.77 18.45
CA GLU A 20 -2.16 17.97 18.98
C GLU A 20 -0.89 18.16 18.14
N ILE A 21 -1.01 18.23 16.82
CA ILE A 21 0.11 18.54 15.93
C ILE A 21 0.69 19.92 16.27
N ALA A 22 -0.18 20.90 16.47
CA ALA A 22 0.20 22.27 16.82
C ALA A 22 1.01 22.32 18.14
N VAL A 23 0.53 21.63 19.17
CA VAL A 23 1.24 21.50 20.46
C VAL A 23 2.62 20.85 20.29
N ARG A 24 2.69 19.72 19.57
CA ARG A 24 3.94 18.99 19.33
C ARG A 24 4.99 19.83 18.58
N LEU A 25 4.55 20.73 17.70
CA LEU A 25 5.41 21.53 16.85
C LEU A 25 5.64 22.96 17.34
N GLY A 26 4.97 23.36 18.42
CA GLY A 26 5.01 24.75 18.93
C GLY A 26 4.46 25.75 17.89
N ALA A 27 3.41 25.37 17.17
CA ALA A 27 2.80 26.16 16.10
C ALA A 27 1.35 26.52 16.44
N GLU A 28 0.82 27.52 15.78
CA GLU A 28 -0.61 27.87 15.90
C GLU A 28 -1.48 26.83 15.15
N PRO A 29 -2.60 26.35 15.73
CA PRO A 29 -3.49 25.40 15.09
C PRO A 29 -3.95 25.82 13.69
N ALA A 30 -4.27 27.11 13.50
CA ALA A 30 -4.64 27.65 12.20
C ALA A 30 -3.54 27.52 11.15
N ALA A 31 -2.29 27.69 11.54
CA ALA A 31 -1.14 27.51 10.64
C ALA A 31 -0.94 26.03 10.26
N VAL A 32 -1.16 25.11 11.21
CA VAL A 32 -1.11 23.67 10.93
C VAL A 32 -2.24 23.26 9.98
N ALA A 33 -3.47 23.70 10.22
CA ALA A 33 -4.61 23.40 9.36
C ALA A 33 -4.39 23.93 7.93
N ALA A 34 -3.91 25.15 7.78
CA ALA A 34 -3.60 25.75 6.49
C ALA A 34 -2.49 24.97 5.75
N ALA A 35 -1.45 24.52 6.48
CA ALA A 35 -0.37 23.73 5.91
C ALA A 35 -0.84 22.35 5.42
N ILE A 36 -1.75 21.70 6.15
CA ILE A 36 -2.35 20.42 5.74
C ILE A 36 -3.19 20.63 4.48
N ALA A 37 -4.07 21.62 4.47
CA ALA A 37 -4.89 21.93 3.30
C ALA A 37 -4.04 22.20 2.05
N GLU A 38 -2.95 22.94 2.17
CA GLU A 38 -2.02 23.16 1.05
C GLU A 38 -1.32 21.87 0.59
N LEU A 39 -0.94 20.98 1.51
CA LEU A 39 -0.36 19.68 1.18
C LEU A 39 -1.35 18.77 0.43
N GLU A 40 -2.63 18.85 0.76
CA GLU A 40 -3.72 18.16 0.06
C GLU A 40 -4.00 18.77 -1.33
N GLU A 41 -4.09 20.08 -1.41
CA GLU A 41 -4.32 20.80 -2.67
C GLU A 41 -3.17 20.57 -3.67
N THR A 42 -1.93 20.65 -3.21
CA THR A 42 -0.75 20.39 -4.03
C THR A 42 -0.49 18.91 -4.31
N LYS A 43 -1.36 18.01 -3.82
CA LYS A 43 -1.28 16.55 -4.00
C LYS A 43 0.00 15.91 -3.42
N VAL A 44 0.64 16.56 -2.44
CA VAL A 44 1.69 15.94 -1.62
C VAL A 44 1.04 14.89 -0.72
N ILE A 45 -0.06 15.23 -0.04
CA ILE A 45 -0.98 14.26 0.58
C ILE A 45 -2.02 13.87 -0.48
N ARG A 46 -2.08 12.60 -0.83
CA ARG A 46 -3.01 12.08 -1.84
C ARG A 46 -4.18 11.31 -1.25
N GLY A 47 -4.12 10.99 0.03
CA GLY A 47 -5.17 10.27 0.74
C GLY A 47 -4.72 9.82 2.11
N TYR A 48 -5.67 9.30 2.85
CA TYR A 48 -5.50 8.72 4.19
C TYR A 48 -6.04 7.31 4.18
N THR A 49 -5.39 6.40 4.90
CA THR A 49 -5.84 5.02 5.01
C THR A 49 -5.71 4.53 6.44
N ALA A 50 -6.53 3.55 6.81
CA ALA A 50 -6.43 2.85 8.07
C ALA A 50 -5.72 1.51 7.88
N ILE A 51 -4.83 1.16 8.80
CA ILE A 51 -4.27 -0.18 8.91
C ILE A 51 -5.27 -1.00 9.72
N VAL A 52 -5.78 -2.08 9.12
CA VAL A 52 -6.83 -2.90 9.73
C VAL A 52 -6.41 -4.38 9.78
N ASN A 53 -6.77 -5.05 10.86
CA ASN A 53 -6.69 -6.51 10.89
C ASN A 53 -7.81 -7.09 10.03
N ARG A 54 -7.47 -7.56 8.84
CA ARG A 54 -8.45 -8.08 7.86
C ARG A 54 -9.08 -9.39 8.29
N GLU A 55 -8.41 -10.18 9.14
CA GLU A 55 -9.01 -11.39 9.72
C GLU A 55 -10.24 -11.07 10.59
N ALA A 56 -10.30 -9.86 11.15
CA ALA A 56 -11.46 -9.35 11.89
C ALA A 56 -12.57 -8.81 11.00
N LEU A 57 -12.29 -8.58 9.72
CA LEU A 57 -13.28 -8.17 8.74
C LEU A 57 -13.87 -9.44 8.11
N SER A 58 -15.19 -9.45 7.90
CA SER A 58 -15.83 -10.48 7.07
C SER A 58 -15.46 -10.35 5.58
N ASP A 59 -14.38 -9.63 5.28
CA ASP A 59 -13.91 -9.36 3.93
C ASP A 59 -13.07 -10.54 3.45
N THR A 60 -13.62 -11.29 2.50
CA THR A 60 -13.00 -12.48 1.91
C THR A 60 -12.15 -12.16 0.68
N LYS A 61 -11.76 -10.90 0.47
CA LYS A 61 -10.94 -10.53 -0.68
C LYS A 61 -9.60 -11.25 -0.68
N VAL A 62 -9.27 -11.75 -1.84
CA VAL A 62 -7.99 -12.39 -2.11
C VAL A 62 -6.99 -11.34 -2.55
N ARG A 63 -5.82 -11.33 -1.92
CA ARG A 63 -4.66 -10.53 -2.34
C ARG A 63 -3.60 -11.39 -2.99
N ALA A 64 -2.95 -10.82 -3.98
CA ALA A 64 -1.79 -11.43 -4.60
C ALA A 64 -0.73 -10.36 -4.91
N GLN A 65 0.52 -10.76 -4.79
CA GLN A 65 1.64 -10.04 -5.37
C GLN A 65 1.93 -10.63 -6.76
N ILE A 66 2.14 -9.75 -7.74
CA ILE A 66 2.43 -10.15 -9.10
C ILE A 66 3.74 -9.50 -9.53
N GLU A 67 4.71 -10.35 -9.81
CA GLU A 67 5.97 -9.97 -10.39
C GLU A 67 5.80 -9.87 -11.91
N VAL A 68 6.21 -8.77 -12.51
CA VAL A 68 6.07 -8.54 -13.95
C VAL A 68 7.41 -8.18 -14.55
N ARG A 69 7.79 -8.90 -15.61
CA ARG A 69 8.89 -8.50 -16.49
C ARG A 69 8.35 -7.69 -17.65
N VAL A 70 9.02 -6.59 -17.93
CA VAL A 70 8.59 -5.64 -18.94
C VAL A 70 9.73 -5.36 -19.90
N GLN A 71 9.41 -5.25 -21.18
CA GLN A 71 10.36 -4.74 -22.17
C GLN A 71 10.35 -3.22 -22.14
N PRO A 72 11.46 -2.55 -21.73
CA PRO A 72 11.49 -1.09 -21.70
C PRO A 72 11.46 -0.52 -23.12
N ARG A 73 10.79 0.60 -23.30
CA ARG A 73 10.81 1.36 -24.56
C ARG A 73 11.95 2.36 -24.58
N ARG A 74 12.44 2.72 -25.77
CA ARG A 74 13.47 3.74 -25.93
C ARG A 74 13.05 5.10 -25.36
N GLU A 75 11.77 5.47 -25.53
CA GLU A 75 11.19 6.67 -24.97
C GLU A 75 10.22 6.30 -23.86
N GLY A 76 10.46 6.79 -22.62
CA GLY A 76 9.61 6.55 -21.46
C GLY A 76 9.90 5.30 -20.66
N GLY A 77 10.88 4.45 -21.04
CA GLY A 77 11.32 3.30 -20.25
C GLY A 77 10.18 2.36 -19.86
N PHE A 78 10.01 2.14 -18.56
CA PHE A 78 8.96 1.30 -17.99
C PHE A 78 7.63 2.04 -17.76
N ASP A 79 7.64 3.38 -17.76
CA ASP A 79 6.51 4.22 -17.38
C ASP A 79 5.26 3.98 -18.22
N TYR A 80 5.45 3.70 -19.52
CA TYR A 80 4.34 3.45 -20.42
C TYR A 80 3.49 2.25 -19.97
N VAL A 81 4.13 1.14 -19.63
CA VAL A 81 3.46 -0.07 -19.17
C VAL A 81 2.91 0.14 -17.76
N ALA A 82 3.72 0.72 -16.86
CA ALA A 82 3.33 0.98 -15.48
C ALA A 82 2.07 1.85 -15.38
N ARG A 83 1.97 2.94 -16.16
CA ARG A 83 0.78 3.80 -16.18
C ARG A 83 -0.47 3.08 -16.66
N ARG A 84 -0.36 2.17 -17.63
CA ARG A 84 -1.50 1.38 -18.09
C ARG A 84 -1.96 0.39 -17.03
N ILE A 85 -1.01 -0.25 -16.35
CA ILE A 85 -1.30 -1.18 -15.25
C ILE A 85 -1.95 -0.43 -14.08
N ALA A 86 -1.46 0.75 -13.74
CA ALA A 86 -1.99 1.55 -12.62
C ALA A 86 -3.46 1.99 -12.79
N LEU A 87 -4.02 1.92 -14.01
CA LEU A 87 -5.42 2.25 -14.27
C LEU A 87 -6.40 1.10 -13.93
N PHE A 88 -5.91 -0.10 -13.69
CA PHE A 88 -6.78 -1.21 -13.34
C PHE A 88 -7.26 -1.11 -11.89
N PRO A 89 -8.56 -1.19 -11.63
CA PRO A 89 -9.11 -1.09 -10.28
C PRO A 89 -8.68 -2.23 -9.35
N GLU A 90 -8.29 -3.37 -9.92
CA GLU A 90 -7.76 -4.50 -9.17
C GLU A 90 -6.36 -4.22 -8.59
N VAL A 91 -5.62 -3.28 -9.17
CA VAL A 91 -4.26 -2.92 -8.74
C VAL A 91 -4.33 -1.92 -7.60
N VAL A 92 -3.95 -2.35 -6.41
CA VAL A 92 -3.93 -1.50 -5.20
C VAL A 92 -2.55 -0.89 -4.94
N ARG A 93 -1.51 -1.51 -5.47
CA ARG A 93 -0.13 -1.01 -5.40
C ARG A 93 0.66 -1.41 -6.64
N LEU A 94 1.55 -0.53 -7.07
CA LEU A 94 2.44 -0.77 -8.20
C LEU A 94 3.77 -0.06 -7.95
N ASP A 95 4.84 -0.83 -7.92
CA ASP A 95 6.21 -0.34 -7.73
C ASP A 95 7.10 -0.76 -8.90
N LEU A 96 8.00 0.12 -9.34
CA LEU A 96 9.16 -0.24 -10.16
C LEU A 96 10.27 -0.68 -9.21
N VAL A 97 10.81 -1.85 -9.42
CA VAL A 97 11.81 -2.47 -8.54
C VAL A 97 13.08 -2.84 -9.32
N SER A 98 14.18 -2.95 -8.62
CA SER A 98 15.42 -3.50 -9.16
C SER A 98 15.57 -4.96 -8.72
N GLY A 99 15.73 -5.89 -9.67
CA GLY A 99 15.85 -7.32 -9.33
C GLY A 99 15.62 -8.23 -10.52
N SER A 100 15.05 -9.40 -10.26
CA SER A 100 14.74 -10.43 -11.28
C SER A 100 13.52 -10.09 -12.13
N TYR A 101 12.71 -9.15 -11.70
CA TYR A 101 11.56 -8.58 -12.39
C TYR A 101 11.61 -7.04 -12.29
N ASP A 102 10.76 -6.36 -13.05
CA ASP A 102 10.81 -4.90 -13.20
C ASP A 102 9.71 -4.20 -12.42
N LEU A 103 8.49 -4.77 -12.42
CA LEU A 103 7.34 -4.22 -11.70
C LEU A 103 6.82 -5.23 -10.68
N LEU A 104 6.47 -4.73 -9.51
CA LEU A 104 5.78 -5.47 -8.46
C LEU A 104 4.41 -4.87 -8.24
N LEU A 105 3.37 -5.69 -8.42
CA LEU A 105 1.98 -5.30 -8.18
C LEU A 105 1.47 -5.95 -6.92
N GLU A 106 0.60 -5.25 -6.21
CA GLU A 106 -0.35 -5.84 -5.29
C GLU A 106 -1.74 -5.68 -5.87
N VAL A 107 -2.47 -6.79 -5.98
CA VAL A 107 -3.82 -6.82 -6.54
C VAL A 107 -4.81 -7.42 -5.56
N GLU A 108 -6.05 -6.96 -5.64
CA GLU A 108 -7.19 -7.50 -4.87
C GLU A 108 -8.28 -8.00 -5.81
N GLY A 109 -8.91 -9.10 -5.43
CA GLY A 109 -10.07 -9.66 -6.11
C GLY A 109 -10.98 -10.42 -5.15
N ASP A 110 -12.21 -10.67 -5.55
CA ASP A 110 -13.20 -11.37 -4.71
C ASP A 110 -12.94 -12.88 -4.64
N SER A 111 -12.07 -13.40 -5.50
CA SER A 111 -11.68 -14.82 -5.53
C SER A 111 -10.33 -15.04 -6.20
N LEU A 112 -9.70 -16.19 -5.93
CA LEU A 112 -8.50 -16.65 -6.64
C LEU A 112 -8.70 -16.66 -8.15
N GLN A 113 -9.88 -17.08 -8.59
CA GLN A 113 -10.23 -17.17 -10.02
C GLN A 113 -10.33 -15.80 -10.68
N GLN A 114 -10.85 -14.80 -9.97
CA GLN A 114 -10.88 -13.42 -10.46
C GLN A 114 -9.49 -12.85 -10.64
N VAL A 115 -8.59 -13.04 -9.65
CA VAL A 115 -7.19 -12.61 -9.76
C VAL A 115 -6.49 -13.32 -10.92
N ALA A 116 -6.66 -14.64 -11.05
CA ALA A 116 -6.06 -15.40 -12.14
C ALA A 116 -6.59 -14.94 -13.52
N SER A 117 -7.89 -14.64 -13.63
CA SER A 117 -8.49 -14.11 -14.85
C SER A 117 -7.98 -12.71 -15.19
N PHE A 118 -7.81 -11.84 -14.18
CA PHE A 118 -7.19 -10.53 -14.36
C PHE A 118 -5.78 -10.66 -14.96
N VAL A 119 -4.96 -11.56 -14.40
CA VAL A 119 -3.59 -11.77 -14.88
C VAL A 119 -3.58 -12.27 -16.31
N SER A 120 -4.33 -13.33 -16.62
CA SER A 120 -4.29 -13.99 -17.93
C SER A 120 -4.97 -13.18 -19.04
N ALA A 121 -6.11 -12.56 -18.77
CA ALA A 121 -6.93 -11.89 -19.78
C ALA A 121 -6.60 -10.41 -19.95
N ARG A 122 -6.03 -9.75 -18.95
CA ARG A 122 -5.80 -8.29 -18.96
C ARG A 122 -4.33 -7.92 -18.78
N LEU A 123 -3.67 -8.39 -17.73
CA LEU A 123 -2.30 -7.99 -17.42
C LEU A 123 -1.30 -8.54 -18.45
N SER A 124 -1.35 -9.84 -18.73
CA SER A 124 -0.43 -10.50 -19.66
C SER A 124 -0.65 -10.09 -21.13
N THR A 125 -1.77 -9.46 -21.46
CA THR A 125 -2.06 -8.98 -22.81
C THR A 125 -1.60 -7.55 -23.07
N ILE A 126 -1.06 -6.86 -22.06
CA ILE A 126 -0.53 -5.51 -22.22
C ILE A 126 0.75 -5.57 -23.05
N GLU A 127 0.80 -4.77 -24.11
CA GLU A 127 2.00 -4.63 -24.93
C GLU A 127 3.20 -4.20 -24.07
N GLY A 128 4.28 -4.96 -24.12
CA GLY A 128 5.49 -4.75 -23.34
C GLY A 128 5.59 -5.63 -22.09
N VAL A 129 4.52 -6.32 -21.68
CA VAL A 129 4.59 -7.35 -20.65
C VAL A 129 5.19 -8.61 -21.24
N LEU A 130 6.31 -9.10 -20.68
CA LEU A 130 7.02 -10.27 -21.14
C LEU A 130 6.62 -11.54 -20.39
N SER A 131 6.49 -11.42 -19.06
CA SER A 131 6.10 -12.52 -18.19
C SER A 131 5.53 -12.02 -16.88
N THR A 132 4.73 -12.85 -16.23
CA THR A 132 4.13 -12.60 -14.93
C THR A 132 4.31 -13.82 -14.03
N ALA A 133 4.52 -13.59 -12.72
CA ALA A 133 4.46 -14.62 -11.70
C ALA A 133 3.54 -14.13 -10.58
N THR A 134 2.58 -14.96 -10.17
CA THR A 134 1.56 -14.61 -9.18
C THR A 134 1.82 -15.35 -7.88
N LEU A 135 1.93 -14.61 -6.79
CA LEU A 135 2.11 -15.11 -5.43
C LEU A 135 0.87 -14.72 -4.61
N PHE A 136 0.04 -15.68 -4.26
CA PHE A 136 -1.12 -15.42 -3.43
C PHE A 136 -0.69 -15.17 -1.98
N GLN A 137 -1.17 -14.07 -1.41
CA GLN A 137 -0.91 -13.70 -0.03
C GLN A 137 -1.81 -14.52 0.89
N LEU A 138 -1.20 -15.34 1.73
CA LEU A 138 -1.92 -16.24 2.63
C LEU A 138 -2.25 -15.56 3.96
N LYS A 139 -1.33 -14.77 4.51
CA LYS A 139 -1.48 -14.08 5.79
C LYS A 139 -0.57 -12.87 5.86
N THR A 140 -1.05 -11.79 6.49
CA THR A 140 -0.26 -10.60 6.79
C THR A 140 0.05 -10.56 8.28
N TYR A 141 1.32 -10.66 8.65
CA TYR A 141 1.77 -10.57 10.03
C TYR A 141 2.06 -9.13 10.47
N LYS A 142 2.47 -8.28 9.53
CA LYS A 142 2.81 -6.88 9.79
C LYS A 142 2.53 -6.04 8.55
N GLU A 143 1.91 -4.86 8.74
CA GLU A 143 1.64 -3.89 7.68
C GLU A 143 1.99 -2.48 8.15
N ALA A 144 2.69 -1.73 7.33
CA ALA A 144 3.11 -0.35 7.62
C ALA A 144 3.70 -0.16 9.05
N GLY A 145 4.48 -1.13 9.52
CA GLY A 145 5.11 -1.08 10.86
C GLY A 145 4.25 -1.62 12.00
N VAL A 146 2.94 -1.87 11.77
CA VAL A 146 2.00 -2.38 12.78
C VAL A 146 1.91 -3.91 12.72
N ILE A 147 2.05 -4.58 13.86
CA ILE A 147 1.86 -6.03 13.99
C ILE A 147 0.37 -6.32 13.93
N LEU A 148 -0.06 -7.17 12.99
CA LEU A 148 -1.45 -7.56 12.77
C LEU A 148 -1.76 -8.96 13.32
N ALA A 149 -0.77 -9.86 13.39
CA ALA A 149 -0.93 -11.14 14.05
C ALA A 149 -1.22 -10.88 15.54
N GLY A 150 -2.33 -11.44 16.05
CA GLY A 150 -2.68 -11.34 17.45
C GLY A 150 -1.52 -11.79 18.32
N GLU A 151 -1.37 -11.17 19.51
CA GLU A 151 -0.54 -11.75 20.54
C GLU A 151 -1.10 -13.17 20.78
N GLU A 152 -0.32 -14.20 20.42
CA GLU A 152 -0.55 -15.52 20.97
C GLU A 152 -0.49 -15.32 22.48
N LYS A 153 -1.65 -15.45 23.16
CA LYS A 153 -1.66 -15.60 24.60
C LYS A 153 -0.76 -16.80 24.87
N ASP A 154 0.40 -16.55 25.46
CA ASP A 154 1.30 -17.60 25.93
C ASP A 154 0.54 -18.36 27.02
N GLU A 155 -0.29 -19.32 26.60
CA GLU A 155 -0.98 -20.28 27.47
C GLU A 155 0.00 -21.35 28.02
N ARG A 156 1.24 -20.96 28.29
CA ARG A 156 2.11 -21.79 29.10
C ARG A 156 1.53 -21.81 30.48
N LEU A 157 0.91 -22.94 30.83
CA LEU A 157 0.52 -23.24 32.19
C LEU A 157 1.72 -22.97 33.11
N PRO A 158 1.54 -22.22 34.22
CA PRO A 158 2.62 -22.03 35.19
C PRO A 158 3.00 -23.42 35.70
N VAL A 159 4.22 -23.84 35.42
CA VAL A 159 4.79 -25.04 36.05
C VAL A 159 5.03 -24.67 37.51
N THR A 160 4.09 -25.07 38.37
CA THR A 160 4.26 -24.95 39.83
C THR A 160 5.27 -26.01 40.28
N PRO A 161 6.32 -25.62 41.03
CA PRO A 161 7.32 -26.54 41.56
C PRO A 161 6.76 -27.52 42.58
#